data_3c0eeab13a1fcf380cc40deeac194b6b
#
_entry.id   3c0eeab13a1fcf380cc40deeac194b6b
#
_cell.length_a   1.000
_cell.length_b   1.000
_cell.length_c   1.000
_cell.angle_alpha   90.00
_cell.angle_beta   90.00
_cell.angle_gamma   90.00
#
_symmetry.space_group_name_H-M   'P 1'
#
loop_
_entity.id
_entity.type
_entity.pdbx_description
1 polymer ?
#
loop_
_entity_poly.entity_id
_entity_poly.type
_entity_poly.pdbx_seq_one_letter_code
_entity_poly.pdbx_strand_id
1 'polypeptide(L)'
;MTTAATRTISFTLNGEPVSAAIATHHTLLEVVRDTFSLYGARESCGQGLCGCCTLIVDGRAVSGCLYLAAFAEGTRVETIESLDQDGTLDPVQEAFIEHGAFQCGFCTPGFVLMVKQLLDEYPDPDLDRIRDYLAGNLCRCAAYPEIIQAVQAAARKRQAGRPG
;
A
#
# COMPACT_ATOMS: atom_id res chain seq x y z
N MET A 1 17.65 10.21 30.95
CA MET A 1 16.88 9.89 29.72
C MET A 1 17.85 9.96 28.54
N THR A 2 18.21 8.83 27.96
CA THR A 2 19.13 8.81 26.80
C THR A 2 18.34 9.33 25.60
N THR A 3 18.76 10.45 25.02
CA THR A 3 18.17 10.95 23.76
C THR A 3 18.38 9.91 22.66
N ALA A 4 17.33 9.48 22.02
CA ALA A 4 17.43 8.56 20.89
C ALA A 4 18.35 9.17 19.83
N ALA A 5 19.24 8.36 19.26
CA ALA A 5 20.08 8.80 18.16
C ALA A 5 19.18 9.19 16.97
N THR A 6 19.44 10.38 16.42
CA THR A 6 18.71 10.90 15.26
C THR A 6 19.62 10.91 14.03
N ARG A 7 19.02 10.68 12.85
CA ARG A 7 19.70 10.81 11.55
C ARG A 7 18.74 11.40 10.53
N THR A 8 19.27 12.06 9.53
CA THR A 8 18.50 12.45 8.34
C THR A 8 18.61 11.34 7.30
N ILE A 9 17.48 10.97 6.72
CA ILE A 9 17.37 10.08 5.57
C ILE A 9 16.80 10.84 4.39
N SER A 10 17.17 10.44 3.17
CA SER A 10 16.66 10.98 1.92
C SER A 10 16.19 9.83 1.04
N PHE A 11 14.99 9.96 0.48
CA PHE A 11 14.37 8.93 -0.37
C PHE A 11 13.38 9.58 -1.34
N THR A 12 12.83 8.81 -2.27
CA THR A 12 11.74 9.28 -3.14
C THR A 12 10.41 8.84 -2.55
N LEU A 13 9.48 9.76 -2.32
CA LEU A 13 8.15 9.47 -1.79
C LEU A 13 7.09 9.91 -2.81
N ASN A 14 6.32 8.96 -3.34
CA ASN A 14 5.29 9.20 -4.36
C ASN A 14 5.82 9.98 -5.57
N GLY A 15 7.04 9.66 -6.00
CA GLY A 15 7.70 10.31 -7.13
C GLY A 15 8.53 11.56 -6.79
N GLU A 16 8.38 12.14 -5.60
CA GLU A 16 9.06 13.37 -5.19
C GLU A 16 10.26 13.07 -4.27
N PRO A 17 11.42 13.72 -4.47
CA PRO A 17 12.56 13.58 -3.57
C PRO A 17 12.26 14.29 -2.24
N VAL A 18 12.43 13.56 -1.13
CA VAL A 18 12.17 14.07 0.22
C VAL A 18 13.30 13.74 1.18
N SER A 19 13.34 14.46 2.31
CA SER A 19 14.25 14.16 3.43
C SER A 19 13.50 14.27 4.76
N ALA A 20 13.84 13.41 5.71
CA ALA A 20 13.26 13.40 7.03
C ALA A 20 14.32 13.18 8.10
N ALA A 21 14.24 13.96 9.18
CA ALA A 21 14.98 13.68 10.41
C ALA A 21 14.22 12.62 11.22
N ILE A 22 14.85 11.48 11.45
CA ILE A 22 14.24 10.34 12.12
C ILE A 22 15.03 9.95 13.38
N ALA A 23 14.34 9.41 14.37
CA ALA A 23 14.98 8.58 15.39
C ALA A 23 15.23 7.18 14.78
N THR A 24 16.31 6.52 15.20
CA THR A 24 16.73 5.25 14.61
C THR A 24 15.72 4.10 14.77
N HIS A 25 14.75 4.24 15.67
CA HIS A 25 13.68 3.26 15.90
C HIS A 25 12.37 3.58 15.17
N HIS A 26 12.28 4.74 14.50
CA HIS A 26 11.05 5.07 13.78
C HIS A 26 10.76 4.05 12.68
N THR A 27 9.51 3.65 12.59
CA THR A 27 9.00 2.87 11.47
C THR A 27 8.75 3.76 10.27
N LEU A 28 8.74 3.18 9.08
CA LEU A 28 8.41 3.92 7.86
C LEU A 28 6.95 4.43 7.90
N LEU A 29 6.05 3.66 8.52
CA LEU A 29 4.66 4.09 8.74
C LEU A 29 4.59 5.39 9.54
N GLU A 30 5.30 5.50 10.66
CA GLU A 30 5.35 6.73 11.47
C GLU A 30 5.87 7.90 10.64
N VAL A 31 6.94 7.70 9.86
CA VAL A 31 7.53 8.77 9.06
C VAL A 31 6.58 9.26 7.97
N VAL A 32 5.94 8.36 7.18
CA VAL A 32 5.02 8.80 6.13
C VAL A 32 3.79 9.49 6.69
N ARG A 33 3.32 9.10 7.88
CA ARG A 33 2.14 9.70 8.53
C ARG A 33 2.46 11.00 9.27
N ASP A 34 3.48 10.98 10.12
CA ASP A 34 3.70 12.06 11.08
C ASP A 34 4.57 13.18 10.48
N THR A 35 5.48 12.83 9.55
CA THR A 35 6.33 13.83 8.88
C THR A 35 5.70 14.35 7.60
N PHE A 36 5.10 13.46 6.78
CA PHE A 36 4.59 13.82 5.46
C PHE A 36 3.06 13.90 5.39
N SER A 37 2.35 13.65 6.48
CA SER A 37 0.87 13.75 6.57
C SER A 37 0.14 12.84 5.56
N LEU A 38 0.74 11.71 5.18
CA LEU A 38 0.13 10.72 4.29
C LEU A 38 -0.61 9.67 5.12
N TYR A 39 -1.91 9.83 5.27
CA TYR A 39 -2.72 9.05 6.21
C TYR A 39 -3.40 7.82 5.59
N GLY A 40 -3.17 7.54 4.31
CA GLY A 40 -3.70 6.35 3.64
C GLY A 40 -3.13 5.06 4.21
N ALA A 41 -1.84 4.99 4.52
CA ALA A 41 -1.28 3.90 5.30
C ALA A 41 -1.75 4.00 6.76
N ARG A 42 -2.33 2.91 7.31
CA ARG A 42 -3.02 2.95 8.61
C ARG A 42 -2.46 1.93 9.58
N GLU A 43 -2.16 2.37 10.78
CA GLU A 43 -1.80 1.45 11.86
C GLU A 43 -3.06 0.79 12.43
N SER A 44 -3.05 -0.54 12.51
CA SER A 44 -4.10 -1.34 13.13
C SER A 44 -3.50 -2.34 14.13
N CYS A 45 -2.73 -3.34 13.67
CA CYS A 45 -2.18 -4.37 14.55
C CYS A 45 -0.81 -4.01 15.16
N GLY A 46 0.00 -3.16 14.52
CA GLY A 46 1.38 -2.85 14.91
C GLY A 46 2.36 -4.05 14.88
N GLN A 47 1.95 -5.16 14.28
CA GLN A 47 2.66 -6.46 14.36
C GLN A 47 2.89 -7.12 12.98
N GLY A 48 2.65 -6.38 11.88
CA GLY A 48 2.86 -6.89 10.53
C GLY A 48 1.84 -7.94 10.06
N LEU A 49 0.71 -8.13 10.75
CA LEU A 49 -0.24 -9.22 10.48
C LEU A 49 -1.42 -8.83 9.61
N CYS A 50 -1.85 -7.54 9.62
CA CYS A 50 -3.16 -7.17 9.06
C CYS A 50 -3.10 -6.48 7.70
N GLY A 51 -1.93 -6.04 7.24
CA GLY A 51 -1.76 -5.38 5.94
C GLY A 51 -2.35 -3.96 5.80
N CYS A 52 -2.93 -3.35 6.85
CA CYS A 52 -3.51 -2.00 6.77
C CYS A 52 -2.44 -0.91 6.55
N CYS A 53 -1.20 -1.16 6.95
CA CYS A 53 -0.06 -0.27 6.84
C CYS A 53 0.84 -0.58 5.64
N THR A 54 0.34 -1.31 4.64
CA THR A 54 1.10 -1.66 3.44
C THR A 54 1.62 -0.40 2.75
N LEU A 55 2.90 -0.41 2.42
CA LEU A 55 3.62 0.55 1.58
C LEU A 55 4.35 -0.24 0.50
N ILE A 56 4.65 0.39 -0.62
CA ILE A 56 5.52 -0.20 -1.64
C ILE A 56 6.90 0.44 -1.51
N VAL A 57 7.94 -0.37 -1.34
CA VAL A 57 9.33 0.07 -1.30
C VAL A 57 10.09 -0.64 -2.41
N ASP A 58 10.65 0.13 -3.34
CA ASP A 58 11.33 -0.38 -4.55
C ASP A 58 10.51 -1.46 -5.29
N GLY A 59 9.20 -1.22 -5.42
CA GLY A 59 8.27 -2.12 -6.12
C GLY A 59 7.83 -3.33 -5.31
N ARG A 60 8.12 -3.41 -4.01
CA ARG A 60 7.72 -4.53 -3.14
C ARG A 60 6.85 -4.06 -1.98
N ALA A 61 5.75 -4.77 -1.73
CA ALA A 61 4.90 -4.50 -0.58
C ALA A 61 5.61 -4.86 0.73
N VAL A 62 5.57 -3.93 1.67
CA VAL A 62 6.13 -4.09 3.00
C VAL A 62 5.11 -3.70 4.08
N SER A 63 5.23 -4.29 5.26
CA SER A 63 4.48 -3.86 6.44
C SER A 63 5.14 -2.62 7.03
N GLY A 64 4.61 -1.42 6.75
CA GLY A 64 5.17 -0.15 7.18
C GLY A 64 5.36 -0.04 8.69
N CYS A 65 4.53 -0.71 9.50
CA CYS A 65 4.65 -0.73 10.96
C CYS A 65 5.83 -1.55 11.50
N LEU A 66 6.48 -2.36 10.66
CA LEU A 66 7.68 -3.14 11.01
C LEU A 66 8.91 -2.71 10.20
N TYR A 67 8.73 -1.99 9.12
CA TYR A 67 9.82 -1.52 8.28
C TYR A 67 10.48 -0.30 8.94
N LEU A 68 11.74 -0.43 9.37
CA LEU A 68 12.46 0.68 9.97
C LEU A 68 12.73 1.76 8.91
N ALA A 69 12.38 3.01 9.23
CA ALA A 69 12.55 4.15 8.32
C ALA A 69 14.00 4.32 7.85
N ALA A 70 14.98 3.93 8.69
CA ALA A 70 16.40 3.98 8.34
C ALA A 70 16.77 3.18 7.09
N PHE A 71 15.98 2.14 6.73
CA PHE A 71 16.20 1.33 5.54
C PHE A 71 15.58 1.94 4.27
N ALA A 72 14.81 3.01 4.40
CA ALA A 72 14.26 3.73 3.25
C ALA A 72 15.27 4.69 2.60
N GLU A 73 16.47 4.88 3.18
CA GLU A 73 17.52 5.70 2.57
C GLU A 73 17.80 5.29 1.13
N GLY A 74 17.63 6.24 0.19
CA GLY A 74 17.89 6.05 -1.23
C GLY A 74 16.86 5.21 -1.98
N THR A 75 15.78 4.74 -1.32
CA THR A 75 14.73 3.92 -1.95
C THR A 75 13.60 4.75 -2.55
N ARG A 76 12.71 4.09 -3.30
CA ARG A 76 11.45 4.64 -3.76
C ARG A 76 10.32 4.07 -2.91
N VAL A 77 9.59 4.96 -2.25
CA VAL A 77 8.43 4.62 -1.40
C VAL A 77 7.16 5.12 -2.06
N GLU A 78 6.18 4.25 -2.20
CA GLU A 78 4.87 4.59 -2.71
C GLU A 78 3.80 4.30 -1.64
N THR A 79 2.87 5.22 -1.49
CA THR A 79 1.68 5.09 -0.65
C THR A 79 0.43 5.07 -1.55
N ILE A 80 -0.75 4.85 -0.97
CA ILE A 80 -2.00 4.84 -1.73
C ILE A 80 -2.26 6.18 -2.44
N GLU A 81 -1.76 7.27 -1.89
CA GLU A 81 -1.90 8.61 -2.45
C GLU A 81 -1.17 8.78 -3.79
N SER A 82 -0.20 7.93 -4.11
CA SER A 82 0.50 7.96 -5.40
C SER A 82 -0.32 7.42 -6.58
N LEU A 83 -1.44 6.75 -6.30
CA LEU A 83 -2.25 6.10 -7.34
C LEU A 83 -3.27 7.04 -7.98
N ASP A 84 -3.50 8.21 -7.41
CA ASP A 84 -4.29 9.28 -8.03
C ASP A 84 -3.33 10.18 -8.80
N GLN A 85 -3.34 10.08 -10.12
CA GLN A 85 -2.56 10.94 -10.99
C GLN A 85 -3.50 11.90 -11.71
N ASP A 86 -3.39 13.18 -11.37
CA ASP A 86 -4.17 14.28 -11.98
C ASP A 86 -5.69 14.08 -11.90
N GLY A 87 -6.20 13.50 -10.83
CA GLY A 87 -7.62 13.20 -10.63
C GLY A 87 -8.12 11.97 -11.39
N THR A 88 -7.19 11.17 -11.96
CA THR A 88 -7.53 9.91 -12.61
C THR A 88 -7.18 8.75 -11.69
N LEU A 89 -8.19 7.97 -11.31
CA LEU A 89 -8.01 6.81 -10.44
C LEU A 89 -7.28 5.66 -11.17
N ASP A 90 -6.45 4.95 -10.43
CA ASP A 90 -5.90 3.68 -10.91
C ASP A 90 -7.04 2.66 -11.16
N PRO A 91 -6.97 1.80 -12.19
CA PRO A 91 -7.98 0.78 -12.47
C PRO A 91 -8.35 -0.11 -11.27
N VAL A 92 -7.44 -0.31 -10.32
CA VAL A 92 -7.73 -1.02 -9.07
C VAL A 92 -8.63 -0.20 -8.16
N GLN A 93 -8.36 1.10 -8.01
CA GLN A 93 -9.22 1.98 -7.21
C GLN A 93 -10.63 2.07 -7.80
N GLU A 94 -10.74 2.25 -9.12
CA GLU A 94 -12.04 2.25 -9.81
C GLU A 94 -12.82 0.96 -9.57
N ALA A 95 -12.17 -0.21 -9.73
CA ALA A 95 -12.81 -1.50 -9.52
C ALA A 95 -13.28 -1.68 -8.05
N PHE A 96 -12.52 -1.20 -7.08
CA PHE A 96 -12.93 -1.23 -5.68
C PHE A 96 -14.18 -0.39 -5.42
N ILE A 97 -14.31 0.77 -6.07
CA ILE A 97 -15.49 1.63 -5.99
C ILE A 97 -16.69 0.95 -6.67
N GLU A 98 -16.52 0.47 -7.91
CA GLU A 98 -17.59 -0.13 -8.70
C GLU A 98 -18.19 -1.38 -8.03
N HIS A 99 -17.35 -2.17 -7.36
CA HIS A 99 -17.79 -3.41 -6.70
C HIS A 99 -18.11 -3.24 -5.20
N GLY A 100 -18.04 -2.00 -4.67
CA GLY A 100 -18.25 -1.77 -3.25
C GLY A 100 -17.31 -2.58 -2.36
N ALA A 101 -16.05 -2.76 -2.77
CA ALA A 101 -15.06 -3.63 -2.14
C ALA A 101 -14.54 -3.06 -0.81
N PHE A 102 -15.39 -2.40 -0.07
CA PHE A 102 -15.14 -1.83 1.26
C PHE A 102 -16.45 -1.60 2.02
N GLN A 103 -16.37 -1.57 3.35
CA GLN A 103 -17.45 -1.09 4.22
C GLN A 103 -16.95 0.11 5.01
N CYS A 104 -16.18 -0.08 6.09
CA CYS A 104 -15.61 1.05 6.84
C CYS A 104 -14.44 1.75 6.13
N GLY A 105 -13.84 1.14 5.12
CA GLY A 105 -12.73 1.68 4.34
C GLY A 105 -11.37 1.66 5.02
N PHE A 106 -11.26 1.16 6.26
CA PHE A 106 -10.01 1.24 7.02
C PHE A 106 -8.87 0.41 6.40
N CYS A 107 -9.13 -0.81 5.96
CA CYS A 107 -8.14 -1.71 5.35
C CYS A 107 -7.96 -1.47 3.84
N THR A 108 -8.85 -0.72 3.20
CA THR A 108 -8.91 -0.56 1.74
C THR A 108 -7.61 -0.08 1.12
N PRO A 109 -6.88 0.93 1.65
CA PRO A 109 -5.62 1.37 1.07
C PRO A 109 -4.58 0.25 0.98
N GLY A 110 -4.46 -0.57 2.03
CA GLY A 110 -3.54 -1.71 2.04
C GLY A 110 -3.92 -2.78 1.00
N PHE A 111 -5.22 -3.11 0.89
CA PHE A 111 -5.69 -4.04 -0.15
C PHE A 111 -5.43 -3.51 -1.56
N VAL A 112 -5.70 -2.24 -1.84
CA VAL A 112 -5.48 -1.65 -3.16
C VAL A 112 -4.02 -1.73 -3.58
N LEU A 113 -3.06 -1.40 -2.69
CA LEU A 113 -1.63 -1.53 -2.97
C LEU A 113 -1.20 -2.98 -3.21
N MET A 114 -1.72 -3.93 -2.40
CA MET A 114 -1.44 -5.35 -2.59
C MET A 114 -2.03 -5.87 -3.91
N VAL A 115 -3.24 -5.45 -4.28
CA VAL A 115 -3.86 -5.82 -5.56
C VAL A 115 -3.10 -5.22 -6.74
N LYS A 116 -2.64 -3.96 -6.62
CA LYS A 116 -1.78 -3.37 -7.65
C LYS A 116 -0.55 -4.23 -7.88
N GLN A 117 0.15 -4.60 -6.81
CA GLN A 117 1.34 -5.45 -6.91
C GLN A 117 1.01 -6.85 -7.46
N LEU A 118 -0.08 -7.46 -7.00
CA LEU A 118 -0.55 -8.74 -7.53
C LEU A 118 -0.73 -8.69 -9.05
N LEU A 119 -1.39 -7.65 -9.57
CA LEU A 119 -1.66 -7.51 -11.00
C LEU A 119 -0.44 -7.09 -11.83
N ASP A 120 0.57 -6.52 -11.20
CA ASP A 120 1.87 -6.25 -11.83
C ASP A 120 2.65 -7.56 -12.01
N GLU A 121 2.59 -8.49 -11.04
CA GLU A 121 3.25 -9.80 -11.10
C GLU A 121 2.44 -10.84 -11.89
N TYR A 122 1.11 -10.84 -11.73
CA TYR A 122 0.17 -11.78 -12.33
C TYR A 122 -0.97 -11.01 -12.98
N PRO A 123 -0.89 -10.70 -14.28
CA PRO A 123 -1.90 -9.89 -14.97
C PRO A 123 -3.28 -10.50 -15.05
N ASP A 124 -3.39 -11.84 -14.95
CA ASP A 124 -4.65 -12.61 -14.98
C ASP A 124 -4.62 -13.68 -13.88
N PRO A 125 -4.72 -13.30 -12.59
CA PRO A 125 -4.63 -14.26 -11.52
C PRO A 125 -5.93 -15.05 -11.38
N ASP A 126 -5.81 -16.36 -11.18
CA ASP A 126 -6.93 -17.19 -10.77
C ASP A 126 -7.36 -16.91 -9.31
N LEU A 127 -8.49 -17.51 -8.92
CA LEU A 127 -9.07 -17.29 -7.59
C LEU A 127 -8.15 -17.72 -6.45
N ASP A 128 -7.44 -18.82 -6.62
CA ASP A 128 -6.55 -19.34 -5.58
C ASP A 128 -5.32 -18.45 -5.44
N ARG A 129 -4.76 -17.97 -6.54
CA ARG A 129 -3.69 -16.96 -6.52
C ARG A 129 -4.11 -15.67 -5.82
N ILE A 130 -5.33 -15.19 -6.10
CA ILE A 130 -5.87 -13.98 -5.44
C ILE A 130 -5.96 -14.20 -3.93
N ARG A 131 -6.50 -15.33 -3.49
CA ARG A 131 -6.64 -15.67 -2.07
C ARG A 131 -5.30 -15.77 -1.36
N ASP A 132 -4.36 -16.49 -1.95
CA ASP A 132 -3.03 -16.69 -1.39
C ASP A 132 -2.27 -15.35 -1.27
N TYR A 133 -2.31 -14.53 -2.32
CA TYR A 133 -1.60 -13.26 -2.34
C TYR A 133 -2.15 -12.26 -1.31
N LEU A 134 -3.46 -12.26 -1.11
CA LEU A 134 -4.14 -11.37 -0.16
C LEU A 134 -4.29 -11.98 1.26
N ALA A 135 -3.76 -13.16 1.52
CA ALA A 135 -3.90 -13.86 2.82
C ALA A 135 -3.33 -13.06 4.00
N GLY A 136 -2.35 -12.17 3.74
CA GLY A 136 -1.78 -11.25 4.74
C GLY A 136 -2.60 -9.98 4.99
N ASN A 137 -3.73 -9.78 4.30
CA ASN A 137 -4.58 -8.61 4.45
C ASN A 137 -5.90 -8.95 5.13
N LEU A 138 -6.19 -8.27 6.24
CA LEU A 138 -7.39 -8.54 7.03
C LEU A 138 -8.42 -7.44 6.88
N CYS A 139 -9.66 -7.83 6.56
CA CYS A 139 -10.84 -6.97 6.59
C CYS A 139 -11.75 -7.40 7.72
N ARG A 140 -11.90 -6.54 8.76
CA ARG A 140 -12.79 -6.83 9.91
C ARG A 140 -14.27 -6.82 9.55
N CYS A 141 -14.63 -6.13 8.47
CA CYS A 141 -16.01 -6.08 7.94
C CYS A 141 -16.35 -7.26 7.02
N ALA A 142 -15.38 -8.14 6.74
CA ALA A 142 -15.54 -9.33 5.90
C ALA A 142 -15.93 -9.04 4.43
N ALA A 143 -15.48 -7.92 3.84
CA ALA A 143 -15.74 -7.57 2.44
C ALA A 143 -14.89 -8.38 1.43
N TYR A 144 -14.50 -9.61 1.77
CA TYR A 144 -13.64 -10.44 0.92
C TYR A 144 -14.29 -10.84 -0.43
N PRO A 145 -15.59 -11.17 -0.51
CA PRO A 145 -16.22 -11.49 -1.79
C PRO A 145 -16.16 -10.31 -2.77
N GLU A 146 -16.46 -9.10 -2.30
CA GLU A 146 -16.44 -7.86 -3.10
C GLU A 146 -15.00 -7.49 -3.50
N ILE A 147 -14.03 -7.69 -2.59
CA ILE A 147 -12.60 -7.48 -2.89
C ILE A 147 -12.15 -8.43 -4.01
N ILE A 148 -12.50 -9.72 -3.95
CA ILE A 148 -12.16 -10.68 -5.01
C ILE A 148 -12.76 -10.27 -6.35
N GLN A 149 -14.03 -9.85 -6.37
CA GLN A 149 -14.69 -9.36 -7.58
C GLN A 149 -13.99 -8.11 -8.15
N ALA A 150 -13.59 -7.18 -7.27
CA ALA A 150 -12.84 -6.00 -7.67
C ALA A 150 -11.46 -6.35 -8.27
N VAL A 151 -10.73 -7.32 -7.70
CA VAL A 151 -9.46 -7.79 -8.26
C VAL A 151 -9.65 -8.33 -9.68
N GLN A 152 -10.65 -9.19 -9.89
CA GLN A 152 -10.96 -9.75 -11.21
C GLN A 152 -11.39 -8.68 -12.23
N ALA A 153 -12.15 -7.67 -11.78
CA ALA A 153 -12.55 -6.54 -12.61
C ALA A 153 -11.34 -5.66 -12.98
N ALA A 154 -10.48 -5.35 -12.02
CA ALA A 154 -9.25 -4.57 -12.24
C ALA A 154 -8.31 -5.29 -13.24
N ALA A 155 -8.16 -6.62 -13.13
CA ALA A 155 -7.37 -7.41 -14.06
C ALA A 155 -7.89 -7.25 -15.49
N ARG A 156 -9.21 -7.39 -15.72
CA ARG A 156 -9.83 -7.18 -17.03
C ARG A 156 -9.64 -5.76 -17.57
N LYS A 157 -9.83 -4.73 -16.73
CA LYS A 157 -9.61 -3.32 -17.11
C LYS A 157 -8.17 -3.07 -17.58
N ARG A 158 -7.18 -3.57 -16.81
CA ARG A 158 -5.76 -3.43 -17.17
C ARG A 158 -5.37 -4.13 -18.45
N GLN A 159 -5.99 -5.29 -18.75
CA GLN A 159 -5.79 -5.99 -20.02
C GLN A 159 -6.40 -5.23 -21.20
N ALA A 160 -7.60 -4.68 -21.06
CA ALA A 160 -8.27 -3.89 -22.09
C ALA A 160 -7.55 -2.57 -22.42
N GLY A 161 -6.84 -1.97 -21.46
CA GLY A 161 -6.08 -0.73 -21.64
C GLY A 161 -4.64 -0.92 -22.17
N ARG A 162 -4.16 -2.16 -22.32
CA ARG A 162 -2.84 -2.42 -22.90
C ARG A 162 -2.91 -2.29 -24.43
N PRO A 163 -2.16 -1.35 -25.05
CA PRO A 163 -1.99 -1.39 -26.50
C PRO A 163 -1.29 -2.70 -26.88
N GLY A 164 -1.83 -3.42 -27.87
CA GLY A 164 -1.28 -4.66 -28.42
C GLY A 164 0.06 -4.47 -29.12
#